data_ee9eff89600dce9d10825ee54b9c0930
#
_entry.id   ee9eff89600dce9d10825ee54b9c0930
#
_cell.length_a   1.000
_cell.length_b   1.000
_cell.length_c   1.000
_cell.angle_alpha   90.00
_cell.angle_beta   90.00
_cell.angle_gamma   90.00
#
_symmetry.space_group_name_H-M   'P 1'
#
loop_
_entity.id
_entity.type
_entity.pdbx_description
1 polymer ?
#
loop_
_entity_poly.entity_id
_entity_poly.type
_entity_poly.pdbx_seq_one_letter_code
_entity_poly.pdbx_strand_id
1 'polypeptide(L)'
;DSGEFTGLNSKEAREKMTIWLEKNNLGGKKVNYKLKDWVFSRQRYWGEPMPLVHCKECEERIKRFIEEEKIDLEKAKREGISNFQFPISKQKIENSEFKDGKIDLSLGELLNPGWIADDKLPLELPDVDHYEPSGTGESPLANIEEWVNTKCPKCGGKAERETNTMPQWAGSSWYYLRYIDPKNSEALVDKEKEKYWSPVDFYVGGAEHATRHLIYARFWHKFLYDIGVVNYEEPFTRLQHVGLIMAEDGRKMSKRFGNVINPDDIVEDFGADSLRVYEMFMGPFSQSCAWSTNGAAGVRRFLEKVWNIFQDKELFECGQGKCGDIPKELPPILHKTIKKVTEDIESFDFNTAVSQMMIFINEFSKYEKLPKAAMERFLILLSPFAPHIAEEIWSEVLGNKKSIFLSEWPKFDPEKIKDENIEMPVQVNGKVRDKINVTSDISEEEAKKIALESEKVKKYMESKEPKKVIFVKGRLISIVI
;
A
#
# COMPACT_ATOMS: atom_id res chain seq x y z
N ASP A 1 -7.03 -2.14 -50.53
CA ASP A 1 -6.28 -3.29 -51.04
C ASP A 1 -4.86 -3.24 -50.48
N SER A 2 -4.49 -4.25 -49.71
CA SER A 2 -3.17 -4.36 -49.06
C SER A 2 -2.39 -5.57 -49.63
N GLY A 3 -2.71 -5.99 -50.87
CA GLY A 3 -2.06 -7.12 -51.50
C GLY A 3 -2.20 -8.40 -50.70
N GLU A 4 -1.08 -9.07 -50.43
CA GLU A 4 -1.04 -10.33 -49.66
C GLU A 4 -1.52 -10.20 -48.19
N PHE A 5 -1.72 -9.00 -47.68
CA PHE A 5 -2.21 -8.75 -46.35
C PHE A 5 -3.73 -8.46 -46.29
N THR A 6 -4.40 -8.44 -47.46
CA THR A 6 -5.83 -8.18 -47.54
C THR A 6 -6.63 -9.31 -46.88
N GLY A 7 -7.60 -8.95 -46.04
CA GLY A 7 -8.44 -9.89 -45.32
C GLY A 7 -7.90 -10.37 -43.99
N LEU A 8 -6.67 -10.02 -43.61
CA LEU A 8 -6.12 -10.35 -42.31
C LEU A 8 -6.63 -9.37 -41.24
N ASN A 9 -6.77 -9.89 -40.02
CA ASN A 9 -7.01 -9.00 -38.89
C ASN A 9 -5.77 -8.13 -38.57
N SER A 10 -5.94 -7.01 -37.86
CA SER A 10 -4.87 -6.01 -37.63
C SER A 10 -3.64 -6.59 -36.91
N LYS A 11 -3.79 -7.64 -36.09
CA LYS A 11 -2.67 -8.26 -35.38
C LYS A 11 -1.85 -9.12 -36.33
N GLU A 12 -2.51 -10.01 -37.04
CA GLU A 12 -1.85 -10.89 -38.04
C GLU A 12 -1.23 -10.10 -39.20
N ALA A 13 -1.91 -9.05 -39.67
CA ALA A 13 -1.39 -8.17 -40.73
C ALA A 13 -0.10 -7.48 -40.26
N ARG A 14 -0.03 -6.95 -39.03
CA ARG A 14 1.18 -6.33 -38.50
C ARG A 14 2.34 -7.31 -38.38
N GLU A 15 2.11 -8.51 -37.89
CA GLU A 15 3.15 -9.53 -37.74
C GLU A 15 3.72 -9.94 -39.14
N LYS A 16 2.84 -10.27 -40.08
CA LYS A 16 3.25 -10.66 -41.43
C LYS A 16 3.93 -9.53 -42.19
N MET A 17 3.42 -8.30 -42.07
CA MET A 17 4.00 -7.12 -42.72
C MET A 17 5.39 -6.82 -42.14
N THR A 18 5.57 -6.96 -40.81
CA THR A 18 6.90 -6.79 -40.20
C THR A 18 7.91 -7.78 -40.76
N ILE A 19 7.54 -9.07 -40.83
CA ILE A 19 8.39 -10.12 -41.44
C ILE A 19 8.68 -9.84 -42.89
N TRP A 20 7.70 -9.36 -43.66
CA TRP A 20 7.88 -8.97 -45.06
C TRP A 20 8.87 -7.80 -45.23
N LEU A 21 8.76 -6.76 -44.38
CA LEU A 21 9.68 -5.62 -44.37
C LEU A 21 11.12 -6.06 -44.05
N GLU A 22 11.29 -6.98 -43.09
CA GLU A 22 12.61 -7.53 -42.76
C GLU A 22 13.23 -8.32 -43.93
N LYS A 23 12.44 -9.18 -44.58
CA LYS A 23 12.89 -9.98 -45.73
C LYS A 23 13.30 -9.12 -46.92
N ASN A 24 12.67 -7.96 -47.09
CA ASN A 24 12.96 -7.06 -48.18
C ASN A 24 13.97 -5.95 -47.82
N ASN A 25 14.57 -6.00 -46.61
CA ASN A 25 15.50 -4.97 -46.09
C ASN A 25 14.93 -3.55 -46.11
N LEU A 26 13.61 -3.40 -45.96
CA LEU A 26 12.88 -2.13 -45.92
C LEU A 26 12.60 -1.64 -44.52
N GLY A 27 12.77 -2.48 -43.50
CA GLY A 27 12.54 -2.17 -42.12
C GLY A 27 12.62 -3.40 -41.24
N GLY A 28 12.39 -3.26 -39.94
CA GLY A 28 12.43 -4.35 -38.99
C GLY A 28 11.59 -4.09 -37.73
N LYS A 29 11.39 -5.13 -36.94
CA LYS A 29 10.68 -5.04 -35.67
C LYS A 29 11.46 -4.18 -34.69
N LYS A 30 10.83 -3.11 -34.21
CA LYS A 30 11.36 -2.29 -33.11
C LYS A 30 10.46 -2.37 -31.88
N VAL A 31 11.01 -2.76 -30.77
CA VAL A 31 10.31 -2.74 -29.49
C VAL A 31 10.56 -1.39 -28.80
N ASN A 32 9.49 -0.66 -28.52
CA ASN A 32 9.56 0.57 -27.76
C ASN A 32 8.94 0.32 -26.38
N TYR A 33 9.72 0.55 -25.33
CA TYR A 33 9.23 0.47 -23.97
C TYR A 33 8.55 1.78 -23.58
N LYS A 34 7.39 1.69 -22.91
CA LYS A 34 6.69 2.86 -22.36
C LYS A 34 7.36 3.39 -21.10
N LEU A 35 8.04 2.51 -20.35
CA LEU A 35 8.83 2.90 -19.20
C LEU A 35 10.07 3.65 -19.69
N LYS A 36 10.24 4.89 -19.24
CA LYS A 36 11.44 5.67 -19.51
C LYS A 36 12.54 5.28 -18.52
N ASP A 37 13.79 5.44 -18.97
CA ASP A 37 14.93 5.30 -18.07
C ASP A 37 14.79 6.30 -16.92
N TRP A 38 15.14 5.87 -15.74
CA TRP A 38 15.20 6.78 -14.59
C TRP A 38 16.62 7.25 -14.35
N VAL A 39 16.77 8.41 -13.72
CA VAL A 39 18.07 8.90 -13.26
C VAL A 39 18.44 8.14 -12.00
N PHE A 40 19.48 7.28 -12.09
CA PHE A 40 19.93 6.42 -11.00
C PHE A 40 21.14 6.99 -10.25
N SER A 41 21.52 8.25 -10.50
CA SER A 41 22.62 8.93 -9.86
C SER A 41 22.21 10.30 -9.33
N ARG A 42 22.75 10.68 -8.19
CA ARG A 42 22.53 11.95 -7.51
C ARG A 42 23.85 12.59 -7.09
N GLN A 43 24.00 13.88 -7.35
CA GLN A 43 25.11 14.71 -6.88
C GLN A 43 24.84 15.14 -5.45
N ARG A 44 24.76 14.19 -4.53
CA ARG A 44 24.43 14.39 -3.11
C ARG A 44 25.32 13.55 -2.24
N TYR A 45 25.62 14.05 -1.04
CA TYR A 45 26.37 13.28 -0.05
C TYR A 45 25.55 12.06 0.44
N TRP A 46 24.30 12.29 0.85
CA TRP A 46 23.46 11.23 1.38
C TRP A 46 22.82 10.37 0.29
N GLY A 47 23.09 9.10 0.36
CA GLY A 47 22.60 8.04 -0.50
C GLY A 47 23.54 6.85 -0.47
N GLU A 48 23.13 5.71 -0.98
CA GLU A 48 24.02 4.56 -1.15
C GLU A 48 25.12 4.93 -2.17
N PRO A 49 26.40 4.85 -1.81
CA PRO A 49 27.48 5.11 -2.75
C PRO A 49 27.50 4.03 -3.83
N MET A 50 27.85 4.41 -5.05
CA MET A 50 27.96 3.45 -6.15
C MET A 50 29.29 2.71 -6.06
N PRO A 51 29.31 1.37 -5.97
CA PRO A 51 30.53 0.59 -5.83
C PRO A 51 31.24 0.43 -7.20
N LEU A 52 31.63 1.57 -7.76
CA LEU A 52 32.34 1.65 -9.06
C LEU A 52 33.60 2.50 -8.89
N VAL A 53 34.66 2.11 -9.59
CA VAL A 53 35.89 2.88 -9.71
C VAL A 53 36.21 3.10 -11.17
N HIS A 54 36.68 4.27 -11.52
CA HIS A 54 37.18 4.59 -12.85
C HIS A 54 38.72 4.47 -12.93
N CYS A 55 39.20 3.67 -13.83
CA CYS A 55 40.62 3.42 -14.04
C CYS A 55 41.02 3.75 -15.49
N LYS A 56 41.85 4.80 -15.67
CA LYS A 56 42.31 5.24 -17.00
C LYS A 56 43.12 4.16 -17.74
N GLU A 57 43.95 3.41 -17.04
CA GLU A 57 44.73 2.33 -17.67
C GLU A 57 43.82 1.22 -18.20
N CYS A 58 42.80 0.82 -17.42
CA CYS A 58 41.79 -0.15 -17.89
C CYS A 58 40.93 0.41 -19.03
N GLU A 59 40.60 1.68 -18.98
CA GLU A 59 39.86 2.36 -20.08
C GLU A 59 40.61 2.23 -21.39
N GLU A 60 41.88 2.61 -21.42
CA GLU A 60 42.72 2.54 -22.65
C GLU A 60 42.90 1.11 -23.14
N ARG A 61 43.09 0.14 -22.21
CA ARG A 61 43.22 -1.28 -22.55
C ARG A 61 41.93 -1.84 -23.16
N ILE A 62 40.78 -1.54 -22.56
CA ILE A 62 39.46 -2.03 -23.02
C ILE A 62 39.11 -1.39 -24.37
N LYS A 63 39.32 -0.09 -24.54
CA LYS A 63 39.10 0.61 -25.84
C LYS A 63 39.93 0.00 -26.97
N ARG A 64 41.23 -0.22 -26.71
CA ARG A 64 42.12 -0.88 -27.67
C ARG A 64 41.64 -2.29 -28.03
N PHE A 65 41.21 -3.05 -27.01
CA PHE A 65 40.69 -4.41 -27.24
C PHE A 65 39.41 -4.39 -28.10
N ILE A 66 38.47 -3.46 -27.87
CA ILE A 66 37.25 -3.31 -28.65
C ILE A 66 37.61 -3.02 -30.14
N GLU A 67 38.58 -2.15 -30.38
CA GLU A 67 39.04 -1.78 -31.72
C GLU A 67 39.74 -2.93 -32.44
N GLU A 68 40.69 -3.60 -31.78
CA GLU A 68 41.47 -4.71 -32.32
C GLU A 68 40.63 -5.93 -32.67
N GLU A 69 39.66 -6.28 -31.80
CA GLU A 69 38.79 -7.43 -31.99
C GLU A 69 37.51 -7.07 -32.78
N LYS A 70 37.35 -5.80 -33.21
CA LYS A 70 36.20 -5.29 -33.96
C LYS A 70 34.86 -5.67 -33.35
N ILE A 71 34.73 -5.48 -32.02
CA ILE A 71 33.54 -5.86 -31.26
C ILE A 71 32.36 -4.96 -31.67
N ASP A 72 31.28 -5.57 -32.16
CA ASP A 72 30.00 -4.88 -32.38
C ASP A 72 29.24 -4.71 -31.05
N LEU A 73 29.43 -3.54 -30.42
CA LEU A 73 28.80 -3.20 -29.15
C LEU A 73 27.28 -3.16 -29.25
N GLU A 74 26.70 -2.79 -30.38
CA GLU A 74 25.24 -2.77 -30.58
C GLU A 74 24.67 -4.20 -30.65
N LYS A 75 25.41 -5.10 -31.27
CA LYS A 75 25.08 -6.52 -31.28
C LYS A 75 25.20 -7.12 -29.87
N ALA A 76 26.30 -6.86 -29.18
CA ALA A 76 26.53 -7.30 -27.80
C ALA A 76 25.41 -6.84 -26.86
N LYS A 77 24.99 -5.59 -26.97
CA LYS A 77 23.87 -5.01 -26.20
C LYS A 77 22.52 -5.68 -26.51
N ARG A 78 22.26 -6.02 -27.78
CA ARG A 78 21.00 -6.68 -28.19
C ARG A 78 20.92 -8.13 -27.73
N GLU A 79 22.02 -8.85 -27.75
CA GLU A 79 22.09 -10.27 -27.41
C GLU A 79 22.16 -10.51 -25.89
N GLY A 80 22.37 -9.45 -25.10
CA GLY A 80 22.35 -9.51 -23.61
C GLY A 80 23.42 -10.43 -23.05
N ILE A 81 24.56 -10.59 -23.73
CA ILE A 81 25.63 -11.49 -23.31
C ILE A 81 26.30 -10.92 -22.06
N SER A 82 26.16 -11.57 -20.92
CA SER A 82 26.62 -11.07 -19.63
C SER A 82 28.16 -11.12 -19.46
N ASN A 83 28.83 -12.09 -20.09
CA ASN A 83 30.27 -12.25 -20.03
C ASN A 83 30.84 -12.63 -21.39
N PHE A 84 31.79 -11.86 -21.86
CA PHE A 84 32.54 -12.16 -23.09
C PHE A 84 33.83 -12.88 -22.72
N GLN A 85 33.95 -14.14 -23.11
CA GLN A 85 35.21 -14.86 -23.06
C GLN A 85 35.79 -14.91 -24.47
N PHE A 86 36.88 -14.19 -24.70
CA PHE A 86 37.57 -14.21 -25.97
C PHE A 86 38.85 -15.05 -25.87
N PRO A 87 39.07 -16.04 -26.77
CA PRO A 87 40.33 -16.71 -26.85
C PRO A 87 41.38 -15.73 -27.36
N ILE A 88 42.41 -15.46 -26.57
CA ILE A 88 43.56 -14.64 -26.98
C ILE A 88 44.50 -15.52 -27.80
N SER A 89 44.97 -15.02 -28.95
CA SER A 89 46.02 -15.74 -29.70
C SER A 89 47.29 -15.86 -28.91
N LYS A 90 47.98 -17.00 -28.99
CA LYS A 90 49.19 -17.31 -28.21
C LYS A 90 50.27 -16.21 -28.26
N GLN A 91 50.39 -15.47 -29.34
CA GLN A 91 51.34 -14.35 -29.53
C GLN A 91 50.99 -13.11 -28.65
N LYS A 92 49.76 -12.93 -28.20
CA LYS A 92 49.35 -11.81 -27.33
C LYS A 92 49.49 -12.12 -25.86
N ILE A 93 49.61 -13.41 -25.47
CA ILE A 93 49.71 -13.84 -24.07
C ILE A 93 51.09 -13.47 -23.48
N GLU A 94 52.17 -13.51 -24.25
CA GLU A 94 53.51 -13.22 -23.78
C GLU A 94 53.77 -11.76 -23.34
N ASN A 95 52.90 -10.84 -23.76
CA ASN A 95 52.94 -9.41 -23.42
C ASN A 95 51.76 -8.90 -22.62
N SER A 96 50.85 -9.75 -22.14
CA SER A 96 49.67 -9.36 -21.36
C SER A 96 49.74 -9.88 -19.94
N GLU A 97 49.55 -9.00 -18.98
CA GLU A 97 49.40 -9.32 -17.54
C GLU A 97 48.07 -10.06 -17.22
N PHE A 98 47.38 -10.61 -18.20
CA PHE A 98 46.19 -11.39 -17.99
C PHE A 98 46.54 -12.83 -17.62
N LYS A 99 46.25 -13.22 -16.37
CA LYS A 99 46.36 -14.61 -15.93
C LYS A 99 45.44 -15.48 -16.77
N ASP A 100 45.95 -16.59 -17.31
CA ASP A 100 45.26 -17.68 -17.98
C ASP A 100 44.80 -17.48 -19.44
N GLY A 101 45.31 -16.48 -20.18
CA GLY A 101 45.10 -16.39 -21.64
C GLY A 101 43.63 -16.16 -22.07
N LYS A 102 42.79 -15.65 -21.17
CA LYS A 102 41.41 -15.25 -21.47
C LYS A 102 41.19 -13.86 -20.91
N ILE A 103 40.53 -13.00 -21.71
CA ILE A 103 39.98 -11.73 -21.24
C ILE A 103 38.54 -11.99 -20.82
N ASP A 104 38.27 -11.82 -19.54
CA ASP A 104 36.91 -11.85 -18.98
C ASP A 104 36.46 -10.40 -18.79
N LEU A 105 35.59 -9.94 -19.66
CA LEU A 105 35.00 -8.61 -19.64
C LEU A 105 33.48 -8.74 -19.54
N SER A 106 32.90 -8.09 -18.58
CA SER A 106 31.46 -7.95 -18.49
C SER A 106 30.93 -7.03 -19.60
N LEU A 107 29.67 -7.19 -19.98
CA LEU A 107 29.01 -6.28 -20.92
C LEU A 107 29.09 -4.82 -20.42
N GLY A 108 28.96 -4.61 -19.10
CA GLY A 108 29.10 -3.29 -18.49
C GLY A 108 30.45 -2.64 -18.74
N GLU A 109 31.55 -3.40 -18.60
CA GLU A 109 32.90 -2.92 -18.88
C GLU A 109 33.15 -2.62 -20.37
N LEU A 110 32.54 -3.41 -21.26
CA LEU A 110 32.63 -3.17 -22.71
C LEU A 110 31.87 -1.89 -23.13
N LEU A 111 30.69 -1.69 -22.57
CA LEU A 111 29.87 -0.51 -22.85
C LEU A 111 30.37 0.76 -22.15
N ASN A 112 31.08 0.61 -21.04
CA ASN A 112 31.62 1.70 -20.22
C ASN A 112 33.10 1.43 -19.89
N PRO A 113 34.01 1.55 -20.87
CA PRO A 113 35.43 1.25 -20.65
C PRO A 113 36.01 2.08 -19.52
N GLY A 114 36.77 1.41 -18.64
CA GLY A 114 37.40 2.03 -17.47
C GLY A 114 36.58 1.99 -16.18
N TRP A 115 35.27 1.74 -16.24
CA TRP A 115 34.44 1.56 -15.06
C TRP A 115 34.47 0.11 -14.58
N ILE A 116 35.01 -0.10 -13.39
CA ILE A 116 35.26 -1.40 -12.76
C ILE A 116 34.46 -1.46 -11.45
N ALA A 117 33.85 -2.60 -11.15
CA ALA A 117 33.18 -2.81 -9.87
C ALA A 117 34.19 -2.77 -8.72
N ASP A 118 33.87 -2.03 -7.65
CA ASP A 118 34.69 -2.04 -6.41
C ASP A 118 34.49 -3.37 -5.69
N ASP A 119 35.58 -4.03 -5.32
CA ASP A 119 35.58 -5.32 -4.62
C ASP A 119 35.50 -5.16 -3.09
N LYS A 120 35.62 -3.94 -2.59
CA LYS A 120 35.58 -3.62 -1.16
C LYS A 120 34.16 -3.26 -0.74
N LEU A 121 33.38 -4.27 -0.41
CA LEU A 121 32.01 -4.09 0.07
C LEU A 121 31.88 -4.47 1.55
N PRO A 122 31.01 -3.80 2.31
CA PRO A 122 30.18 -2.67 1.92
C PRO A 122 31.00 -1.39 1.67
N LEU A 123 30.65 -0.64 0.60
CA LEU A 123 31.20 0.69 0.39
C LEU A 123 30.43 1.68 1.25
N GLU A 124 31.12 2.31 2.20
CA GLU A 124 30.52 3.27 3.12
C GLU A 124 30.86 4.70 2.73
N LEU A 125 29.96 5.63 3.07
CA LEU A 125 30.23 7.06 2.97
C LEU A 125 31.34 7.44 3.95
N PRO A 126 32.25 8.38 3.59
CA PRO A 126 33.25 8.87 4.51
C PRO A 126 32.60 9.62 5.67
N ASP A 127 33.13 9.45 6.88
CA ASP A 127 32.71 10.26 8.02
C ASP A 127 33.37 11.63 7.94
N VAL A 128 32.55 12.69 7.84
CA VAL A 128 33.03 14.06 7.71
C VAL A 128 32.22 15.00 8.59
N ASP A 129 32.91 15.90 9.26
CA ASP A 129 32.28 16.89 10.15
C ASP A 129 31.37 17.85 9.38
N HIS A 130 31.69 18.14 8.12
CA HIS A 130 30.98 19.08 7.29
C HIS A 130 31.11 18.75 5.80
N TYR A 131 30.05 18.99 5.03
CA TYR A 131 30.06 18.89 3.58
C TYR A 131 29.23 20.01 2.95
N GLU A 132 29.69 20.53 1.83
CA GLU A 132 29.00 21.59 1.08
C GLU A 132 28.86 21.19 -0.40
N PRO A 133 27.85 21.72 -1.10
CA PRO A 133 27.79 21.60 -2.55
C PRO A 133 29.06 22.15 -3.19
N SER A 134 29.61 21.46 -4.18
CA SER A 134 30.84 21.86 -4.88
C SER A 134 30.74 23.21 -5.62
N GLY A 135 29.52 23.69 -5.90
CA GLY A 135 29.29 24.85 -6.77
C GLY A 135 29.52 24.57 -8.28
N THR A 136 30.13 23.45 -8.62
CA THR A 136 30.41 23.01 -10.01
C THR A 136 29.35 22.08 -10.58
N GLY A 137 28.41 21.63 -9.75
CA GLY A 137 27.40 20.63 -10.10
C GLY A 137 27.85 19.19 -9.82
N GLU A 138 29.08 19.00 -9.33
CA GLU A 138 29.57 17.70 -8.90
C GLU A 138 29.09 17.36 -7.48
N SER A 139 29.15 16.09 -7.11
CA SER A 139 28.82 15.62 -5.78
C SER A 139 29.77 16.21 -4.72
N PRO A 140 29.28 16.53 -3.51
CA PRO A 140 30.16 16.90 -2.39
C PRO A 140 31.24 15.87 -2.08
N LEU A 141 31.02 14.60 -2.40
CA LEU A 141 32.02 13.52 -2.26
C LEU A 141 33.25 13.75 -3.13
N ALA A 142 33.12 14.46 -4.26
CA ALA A 142 34.25 14.74 -5.16
C ALA A 142 35.35 15.60 -4.47
N ASN A 143 34.99 16.35 -3.43
CA ASN A 143 35.94 17.18 -2.67
C ASN A 143 36.72 16.39 -1.60
N ILE A 144 36.43 15.09 -1.42
CA ILE A 144 37.04 14.25 -0.37
C ILE A 144 38.08 13.35 -1.03
N GLU A 145 39.28 13.91 -1.30
CA GLU A 145 40.33 13.23 -2.06
C GLU A 145 40.74 11.86 -1.48
N GLU A 146 40.78 11.71 -0.17
CA GLU A 146 41.14 10.46 0.51
C GLU A 146 40.11 9.36 0.25
N TRP A 147 38.83 9.71 0.07
CA TRP A 147 37.79 8.76 -0.26
C TRP A 147 37.71 8.48 -1.74
N VAL A 148 37.91 9.50 -2.60
CA VAL A 148 37.85 9.38 -4.07
C VAL A 148 38.99 8.54 -4.61
N ASN A 149 40.24 8.82 -4.17
CA ASN A 149 41.41 8.15 -4.69
C ASN A 149 41.56 6.73 -4.15
N THR A 150 41.62 5.76 -5.05
CA THR A 150 41.74 4.33 -4.70
C THR A 150 42.64 3.57 -5.68
N LYS A 151 42.74 2.26 -5.48
CA LYS A 151 43.40 1.36 -6.42
C LYS A 151 42.36 0.59 -7.22
N CYS A 152 42.62 0.42 -8.49
CA CYS A 152 41.76 -0.40 -9.37
C CYS A 152 41.79 -1.87 -8.91
N PRO A 153 40.66 -2.50 -8.65
CA PRO A 153 40.58 -3.91 -8.27
C PRO A 153 41.14 -4.85 -9.35
N LYS A 154 41.04 -4.42 -10.62
CA LYS A 154 41.41 -5.26 -11.77
C LYS A 154 42.92 -5.20 -12.12
N CYS A 155 43.52 -4.00 -12.14
CA CYS A 155 44.93 -3.85 -12.52
C CYS A 155 45.84 -3.37 -11.40
N GLY A 156 45.34 -2.97 -10.25
CA GLY A 156 46.10 -2.41 -9.14
C GLY A 156 46.60 -0.98 -9.33
N GLY A 157 46.38 -0.38 -10.51
CA GLY A 157 46.76 0.99 -10.85
C GLY A 157 45.93 2.04 -10.12
N LYS A 158 46.20 3.32 -10.37
CA LYS A 158 45.45 4.42 -9.82
C LYS A 158 44.02 4.43 -10.37
N ALA A 159 43.02 4.63 -9.51
CA ALA A 159 41.64 4.74 -9.86
C ALA A 159 40.91 5.75 -8.96
N GLU A 160 39.80 6.24 -9.42
CA GLU A 160 38.92 7.19 -8.72
C GLU A 160 37.54 6.56 -8.51
N ARG A 161 37.00 6.66 -7.29
CA ARG A 161 35.64 6.20 -7.02
C ARG A 161 34.59 7.07 -7.68
N GLU A 162 33.46 6.46 -8.06
CA GLU A 162 32.27 7.21 -8.45
C GLU A 162 31.80 8.06 -7.27
N THR A 163 31.62 9.36 -7.51
CA THR A 163 31.25 10.33 -6.45
C THR A 163 29.76 10.57 -6.35
N ASN A 164 28.97 10.10 -7.32
CA ASN A 164 27.53 10.14 -7.22
C ASN A 164 27.01 9.09 -6.25
N THR A 165 25.90 9.38 -5.60
CA THR A 165 25.16 8.41 -4.81
C THR A 165 23.92 7.94 -5.53
N MET A 166 23.39 6.78 -5.15
CA MET A 166 22.12 6.28 -5.67
C MET A 166 20.96 7.11 -5.12
N PRO A 167 19.84 7.25 -5.84
CA PRO A 167 18.65 7.90 -5.31
C PRO A 167 18.04 7.04 -4.18
N GLN A 168 17.32 7.67 -3.28
CA GLN A 168 16.61 6.99 -2.18
C GLN A 168 15.74 5.81 -2.63
N TRP A 169 15.30 5.82 -3.89
CA TRP A 169 14.54 4.72 -4.49
C TRP A 169 15.35 3.42 -4.66
N ALA A 170 16.66 3.50 -4.68
CA ALA A 170 17.51 2.31 -4.76
C ALA A 170 17.39 1.48 -3.48
N GLY A 171 17.66 2.07 -2.32
CA GLY A 171 17.50 1.40 -1.04
C GLY A 171 16.05 1.02 -0.74
N SER A 172 15.10 1.94 -0.97
CA SER A 172 13.69 1.67 -0.70
C SER A 172 13.08 0.61 -1.62
N SER A 173 13.72 0.26 -2.75
CA SER A 173 13.22 -0.76 -3.68
C SER A 173 13.22 -2.17 -3.11
N TRP A 174 14.01 -2.46 -2.13
CA TRP A 174 14.17 -3.81 -1.57
C TRP A 174 14.15 -3.86 -0.03
N TYR A 175 13.81 -2.76 0.64
CA TYR A 175 13.82 -2.66 2.10
C TYR A 175 12.98 -3.74 2.78
N TYR A 176 11.84 -4.12 2.19
CA TYR A 176 10.94 -5.15 2.72
C TYR A 176 11.62 -6.53 2.80
N LEU A 177 12.55 -6.83 1.91
CA LEU A 177 13.39 -8.04 1.99
C LEU A 177 14.41 -7.93 3.13
N ARG A 178 15.07 -6.77 3.25
CA ARG A 178 16.07 -6.55 4.30
C ARG A 178 15.46 -6.55 5.70
N TYR A 179 14.21 -6.14 5.86
CA TYR A 179 13.48 -6.22 7.14
C TYR A 179 13.33 -7.64 7.66
N ILE A 180 13.27 -8.63 6.77
CA ILE A 180 13.18 -10.04 7.15
C ILE A 180 14.45 -10.50 7.88
N ASP A 181 15.60 -10.01 7.44
CA ASP A 181 16.91 -10.44 7.94
C ASP A 181 17.93 -9.29 8.03
N PRO A 182 17.70 -8.30 8.91
CA PRO A 182 18.42 -7.02 8.88
C PRO A 182 19.90 -7.11 9.30
N LYS A 183 20.30 -8.19 9.96
CA LYS A 183 21.67 -8.40 10.48
C LYS A 183 22.48 -9.39 9.64
N ASN A 184 21.99 -9.85 8.52
CA ASN A 184 22.69 -10.80 7.66
C ASN A 184 23.85 -10.10 6.96
N SER A 185 25.09 -10.54 7.21
CA SER A 185 26.31 -10.02 6.58
C SER A 185 26.70 -10.79 5.32
N GLU A 186 26.12 -11.99 5.09
CA GLU A 186 26.54 -12.90 4.04
C GLU A 186 25.68 -12.82 2.79
N ALA A 187 24.40 -12.45 2.96
CA ALA A 187 23.44 -12.40 1.88
C ALA A 187 22.47 -11.23 2.03
N LEU A 188 21.81 -10.84 0.93
CA LEU A 188 20.73 -9.85 0.93
C LEU A 188 19.62 -10.23 1.92
N VAL A 189 19.27 -11.50 1.96
CA VAL A 189 18.31 -12.09 2.88
C VAL A 189 18.55 -13.61 2.95
N ASP A 190 18.33 -14.23 4.10
CA ASP A 190 18.33 -15.69 4.23
C ASP A 190 17.17 -16.30 3.45
N LYS A 191 17.43 -17.35 2.65
CA LYS A 191 16.46 -17.96 1.74
C LYS A 191 15.28 -18.61 2.44
N GLU A 192 15.47 -19.22 3.59
CA GLU A 192 14.38 -19.88 4.33
C GLU A 192 13.50 -18.84 5.03
N LYS A 193 14.11 -17.78 5.57
CA LYS A 193 13.35 -16.66 6.13
C LYS A 193 12.54 -15.94 5.04
N GLU A 194 13.15 -15.67 3.87
CA GLU A 194 12.48 -15.04 2.75
C GLU A 194 11.30 -15.90 2.27
N LYS A 195 11.49 -17.21 2.09
CA LYS A 195 10.45 -18.14 1.69
C LYS A 195 9.25 -18.17 2.66
N TYR A 196 9.51 -17.98 3.96
CA TYR A 196 8.46 -17.95 4.99
C TYR A 196 7.70 -16.62 5.02
N TRP A 197 8.41 -15.47 4.90
CA TRP A 197 7.84 -14.15 5.08
C TRP A 197 7.39 -13.46 3.79
N SER A 198 7.80 -13.96 2.63
CA SER A 198 7.44 -13.43 1.32
C SER A 198 6.41 -14.33 0.60
N PRO A 199 5.63 -13.76 -0.35
CA PRO A 199 5.52 -12.33 -0.65
C PRO A 199 4.82 -11.56 0.47
N VAL A 200 4.97 -10.23 0.48
CA VAL A 200 4.25 -9.38 1.44
C VAL A 200 2.75 -9.50 1.23
N ASP A 201 2.00 -9.91 2.26
CA ASP A 201 0.56 -10.19 2.14
C ASP A 201 -0.25 -8.94 1.79
N PHE A 202 0.10 -7.81 2.40
CA PHE A 202 -0.66 -6.58 2.28
C PHE A 202 0.24 -5.36 2.31
N TYR A 203 0.20 -4.55 1.25
CA TYR A 203 1.03 -3.36 1.09
C TYR A 203 0.18 -2.11 1.00
N VAL A 204 0.41 -1.16 1.91
CA VAL A 204 -0.41 0.04 2.07
C VAL A 204 0.42 1.29 1.76
N GLY A 205 -0.09 2.17 0.91
CA GLY A 205 0.62 3.40 0.59
C GLY A 205 -0.10 4.33 -0.37
N GLY A 206 0.44 5.54 -0.55
CA GLY A 206 -0.12 6.56 -1.40
C GLY A 206 -0.12 6.18 -2.89
N ALA A 207 -1.13 6.59 -3.62
CA ALA A 207 -1.28 6.31 -5.05
C ALA A 207 -0.14 6.91 -5.90
N GLU A 208 0.54 7.97 -5.43
CA GLU A 208 1.70 8.60 -6.08
C GLU A 208 2.91 7.64 -6.21
N HIS A 209 2.98 6.62 -5.36
CA HIS A 209 4.03 5.61 -5.42
C HIS A 209 3.86 4.60 -6.56
N ALA A 210 2.68 4.57 -7.21
CA ALA A 210 2.46 3.73 -8.39
C ALA A 210 3.42 4.04 -9.54
N THR A 211 3.89 5.30 -9.64
CA THR A 211 4.87 5.74 -10.65
C THR A 211 6.27 5.97 -10.09
N ARG A 212 6.54 5.57 -8.86
CA ARG A 212 7.81 5.78 -8.16
C ARG A 212 8.24 4.47 -7.47
N HIS A 213 8.13 4.42 -6.16
CA HIS A 213 8.58 3.29 -5.35
C HIS A 213 8.07 1.93 -5.85
N LEU A 214 6.79 1.81 -6.18
CA LEU A 214 6.21 0.52 -6.60
C LEU A 214 6.77 0.00 -7.92
N ILE A 215 7.04 0.88 -8.90
CA ILE A 215 7.70 0.47 -10.14
C ILE A 215 9.11 -0.05 -9.84
N TYR A 216 9.87 0.66 -9.01
CA TYR A 216 11.24 0.31 -8.70
C TYR A 216 11.32 -0.97 -7.87
N ALA A 217 10.47 -1.08 -6.83
CA ALA A 217 10.40 -2.28 -6.01
C ALA A 217 10.06 -3.52 -6.85
N ARG A 218 9.06 -3.42 -7.73
CA ARG A 218 8.67 -4.53 -8.61
C ARG A 218 9.75 -4.87 -9.63
N PHE A 219 10.42 -3.88 -10.22
CA PHE A 219 11.52 -4.10 -11.16
C PHE A 219 12.70 -4.82 -10.50
N TRP A 220 13.15 -4.33 -9.32
CA TRP A 220 14.19 -4.98 -8.54
C TRP A 220 13.82 -6.40 -8.12
N HIS A 221 12.59 -6.58 -7.65
CA HIS A 221 12.12 -7.91 -7.23
C HIS A 221 12.13 -8.93 -8.36
N LYS A 222 11.64 -8.54 -9.55
CA LYS A 222 11.68 -9.41 -10.73
C LYS A 222 13.11 -9.75 -11.15
N PHE A 223 14.02 -8.79 -11.12
CA PHE A 223 15.43 -9.05 -11.34
C PHE A 223 16.01 -10.03 -10.31
N LEU A 224 15.73 -9.83 -9.02
CA LEU A 224 16.17 -10.73 -7.96
C LEU A 224 15.56 -12.13 -8.11
N TYR A 225 14.35 -12.24 -8.62
CA TYR A 225 13.72 -13.50 -8.96
C TYR A 225 14.43 -14.20 -10.13
N ASP A 226 14.72 -13.47 -11.20
CA ASP A 226 15.40 -14.00 -12.38
C ASP A 226 16.79 -14.57 -12.06
N ILE A 227 17.51 -13.97 -11.11
CA ILE A 227 18.82 -14.46 -10.65
C ILE A 227 18.74 -15.42 -9.44
N GLY A 228 17.52 -15.83 -9.02
CA GLY A 228 17.31 -16.83 -7.97
C GLY A 228 17.60 -16.39 -6.55
N VAL A 229 17.57 -15.08 -6.27
CA VAL A 229 17.76 -14.52 -4.92
C VAL A 229 16.48 -14.62 -4.09
N VAL A 230 15.31 -14.41 -4.71
CA VAL A 230 14.00 -14.52 -4.07
C VAL A 230 13.17 -15.65 -4.68
N ASN A 231 12.19 -16.17 -3.92
CA ASN A 231 11.40 -17.35 -4.29
C ASN A 231 10.10 -17.03 -5.05
N TYR A 232 9.65 -15.78 -5.04
CA TYR A 232 8.36 -15.35 -5.62
C TYR A 232 8.60 -14.31 -6.71
N GLU A 233 7.76 -14.33 -7.77
CA GLU A 233 7.89 -13.41 -8.90
C GLU A 233 7.40 -11.98 -8.58
N GLU A 234 6.36 -11.86 -7.73
CA GLU A 234 5.76 -10.57 -7.35
C GLU A 234 6.01 -10.27 -5.87
N PRO A 235 6.40 -9.02 -5.52
CA PRO A 235 6.75 -8.67 -4.15
C PRO A 235 5.55 -8.55 -3.21
N PHE A 236 4.38 -8.16 -3.71
CA PHE A 236 3.19 -7.80 -2.94
C PHE A 236 1.97 -8.55 -3.43
N THR A 237 1.24 -9.22 -2.51
CA THR A 237 0.03 -9.97 -2.86
C THR A 237 -1.17 -9.06 -3.06
N ARG A 238 -1.33 -8.07 -2.18
CA ARG A 238 -2.42 -7.08 -2.22
C ARG A 238 -1.89 -5.68 -2.00
N LEU A 239 -2.36 -4.73 -2.81
CA LEU A 239 -2.04 -3.32 -2.67
C LEU A 239 -3.30 -2.53 -2.27
N GLN A 240 -3.17 -1.70 -1.22
CA GLN A 240 -4.20 -0.78 -0.79
C GLN A 240 -3.71 0.67 -0.94
N HIS A 241 -4.35 1.43 -1.78
CA HIS A 241 -4.08 2.85 -1.88
C HIS A 241 -4.72 3.64 -0.74
N VAL A 242 -4.00 4.66 -0.27
CA VAL A 242 -4.50 5.63 0.70
C VAL A 242 -4.68 6.99 0.05
N GLY A 243 -5.71 7.72 0.47
CA GLY A 243 -5.94 9.10 0.07
C GLY A 243 -4.97 10.07 0.72
N LEU A 244 -4.82 11.25 0.15
CA LEU A 244 -4.02 12.33 0.75
C LEU A 244 -4.87 13.11 1.77
N ILE A 245 -4.28 13.38 2.93
CA ILE A 245 -4.84 14.36 3.85
C ILE A 245 -4.41 15.75 3.35
N MET A 246 -5.41 16.53 2.95
CA MET A 246 -5.24 17.91 2.49
C MET A 246 -5.31 18.87 3.68
N ALA A 247 -4.75 20.04 3.56
CA ALA A 247 -4.96 21.08 4.56
C ALA A 247 -6.42 21.53 4.64
N GLU A 248 -6.79 22.30 5.67
CA GLU A 248 -8.17 22.81 5.85
C GLU A 248 -8.67 23.65 4.66
N ASP A 249 -7.75 24.29 3.93
CA ASP A 249 -8.04 25.04 2.70
C ASP A 249 -8.22 24.16 1.45
N GLY A 250 -8.19 22.84 1.61
CA GLY A 250 -8.34 21.86 0.53
C GLY A 250 -7.13 21.72 -0.38
N ARG A 251 -6.01 22.40 -0.10
CA ARG A 251 -4.76 22.28 -0.85
C ARG A 251 -3.86 21.19 -0.23
N LYS A 252 -2.95 20.66 -1.03
CA LYS A 252 -1.91 19.76 -0.53
C LYS A 252 -1.05 20.50 0.50
N MET A 253 -0.79 19.85 1.64
CA MET A 253 0.09 20.38 2.67
C MET A 253 1.50 20.59 2.13
N SER A 254 2.07 21.77 2.38
CA SER A 254 3.42 22.13 1.95
C SER A 254 4.01 23.18 2.89
N LYS A 255 5.29 23.01 3.24
CA LYS A 255 6.05 24.02 4.00
C LYS A 255 6.02 25.39 3.31
N ARG A 256 6.00 25.42 1.97
CA ARG A 256 5.93 26.66 1.18
C ARG A 256 4.64 27.45 1.44
N PHE A 257 3.53 26.79 1.71
CA PHE A 257 2.23 27.43 1.94
C PHE A 257 1.95 27.69 3.42
N GLY A 258 2.80 27.18 4.32
CA GLY A 258 2.59 27.31 5.76
C GLY A 258 1.32 26.62 6.27
N ASN A 259 0.78 25.65 5.50
CA ASN A 259 -0.48 24.95 5.79
C ASN A 259 -0.27 23.51 6.25
N VAL A 260 0.93 23.19 6.72
CA VAL A 260 1.26 21.87 7.26
C VAL A 260 0.70 21.77 8.68
N ILE A 261 0.00 20.68 8.95
CA ILE A 261 -0.48 20.32 10.29
C ILE A 261 0.51 19.31 10.85
N ASN A 262 1.09 19.65 12.01
CA ASN A 262 2.02 18.79 12.70
C ASN A 262 1.23 17.81 13.59
N PRO A 263 1.41 16.49 13.44
CA PRO A 263 0.78 15.51 14.31
C PRO A 263 1.07 15.72 15.80
N ASP A 264 2.28 16.18 16.16
CA ASP A 264 2.66 16.39 17.55
C ASP A 264 1.78 17.44 18.23
N ASP A 265 1.45 18.54 17.53
CA ASP A 265 0.57 19.60 18.04
C ASP A 265 -0.85 19.05 18.30
N ILE A 266 -1.34 18.17 17.41
CA ILE A 266 -2.65 17.52 17.57
C ILE A 266 -2.64 16.52 18.72
N VAL A 267 -1.54 15.80 18.92
CA VAL A 267 -1.39 14.88 20.06
C VAL A 267 -1.33 15.66 21.38
N GLU A 268 -0.68 16.80 21.42
CA GLU A 268 -0.64 17.67 22.60
C GLU A 268 -2.03 18.23 22.94
N ASP A 269 -2.77 18.72 21.94
CA ASP A 269 -4.08 19.35 22.14
C ASP A 269 -5.20 18.33 22.42
N PHE A 270 -5.23 17.20 21.74
CA PHE A 270 -6.36 16.28 21.75
C PHE A 270 -6.03 14.86 22.22
N GLY A 271 -4.76 14.50 22.27
CA GLY A 271 -4.29 13.15 22.58
C GLY A 271 -4.13 12.24 21.36
N ALA A 272 -3.22 11.27 21.47
CA ALA A 272 -2.86 10.34 20.39
C ALA A 272 -4.05 9.52 19.89
N ASP A 273 -4.90 9.03 20.78
CA ASP A 273 -6.10 8.26 20.40
C ASP A 273 -7.10 9.10 19.60
N SER A 274 -7.22 10.40 19.92
CA SER A 274 -8.08 11.31 19.16
C SER A 274 -7.58 11.50 17.73
N LEU A 275 -6.27 11.67 17.55
CA LEU A 275 -5.65 11.77 16.24
C LEU A 275 -5.90 10.48 15.44
N ARG A 276 -5.59 9.30 16.01
CA ARG A 276 -5.78 8.00 15.36
C ARG A 276 -7.22 7.75 14.91
N VAL A 277 -8.17 7.96 15.81
CA VAL A 277 -9.60 7.79 15.49
C VAL A 277 -10.06 8.81 14.45
N TYR A 278 -9.57 10.06 14.52
CA TYR A 278 -9.95 11.08 13.57
C TYR A 278 -9.43 10.78 12.15
N GLU A 279 -8.18 10.36 12.00
CA GLU A 279 -7.63 9.96 10.70
C GLU A 279 -8.42 8.82 10.05
N MET A 280 -8.88 7.86 10.86
CA MET A 280 -9.72 6.78 10.36
C MET A 280 -11.17 7.21 10.09
N PHE A 281 -11.66 8.27 10.76
CA PHE A 281 -13.06 8.72 10.67
C PHE A 281 -13.32 9.74 9.57
N MET A 282 -12.32 10.57 9.19
CA MET A 282 -12.51 11.76 8.37
C MET A 282 -13.05 11.50 6.96
N GLY A 283 -12.97 10.27 6.45
CA GLY A 283 -13.49 9.88 5.15
C GLY A 283 -13.08 8.50 4.69
N PRO A 284 -13.50 8.08 3.48
CA PRO A 284 -13.09 6.81 2.92
C PRO A 284 -11.58 6.73 2.77
N PHE A 285 -10.97 5.63 3.21
CA PHE A 285 -9.52 5.46 3.33
C PHE A 285 -8.75 5.70 2.01
N SER A 286 -9.34 5.35 0.88
CA SER A 286 -8.73 5.51 -0.45
C SER A 286 -8.95 6.89 -1.09
N GLN A 287 -9.72 7.79 -0.45
CA GLN A 287 -10.04 9.11 -0.98
C GLN A 287 -9.30 10.21 -0.24
N SER A 288 -8.96 11.28 -0.97
CA SER A 288 -8.37 12.46 -0.34
C SER A 288 -9.42 13.23 0.43
N CYS A 289 -9.10 13.61 1.65
CA CYS A 289 -9.98 14.36 2.56
C CYS A 289 -9.27 15.61 3.06
N ALA A 290 -10.03 16.69 3.28
CA ALA A 290 -9.51 17.88 3.93
C ALA A 290 -9.49 17.69 5.45
N TRP A 291 -8.41 18.14 6.09
CA TRP A 291 -8.31 18.20 7.55
C TRP A 291 -9.36 19.14 8.13
N SER A 292 -9.86 18.84 9.30
CA SER A 292 -10.70 19.74 10.10
C SER A 292 -10.35 19.59 11.58
N THR A 293 -9.80 20.65 12.17
CA THR A 293 -9.49 20.68 13.60
C THR A 293 -10.75 20.52 14.48
N ASN A 294 -11.88 21.07 14.02
CA ASN A 294 -13.17 20.85 14.68
C ASN A 294 -13.63 19.37 14.64
N GLY A 295 -13.28 18.63 13.59
CA GLY A 295 -13.51 17.21 13.49
C GLY A 295 -12.71 16.43 14.52
N ALA A 296 -11.43 16.75 14.71
CA ALA A 296 -10.59 16.16 15.75
C ALA A 296 -11.14 16.42 17.16
N ALA A 297 -11.58 17.63 17.45
CA ALA A 297 -12.26 17.96 18.70
C ALA A 297 -13.58 17.18 18.89
N GLY A 298 -14.29 16.87 17.80
CA GLY A 298 -15.49 16.02 17.83
C GLY A 298 -15.18 14.58 18.26
N VAL A 299 -14.09 14.02 17.75
CA VAL A 299 -13.60 12.70 18.14
C VAL A 299 -13.14 12.69 19.61
N ARG A 300 -12.46 13.73 20.08
CA ARG A 300 -12.08 13.86 21.50
C ARG A 300 -13.30 13.75 22.40
N ARG A 301 -14.39 14.47 22.10
CA ARG A 301 -15.65 14.37 22.85
C ARG A 301 -16.28 12.97 22.81
N PHE A 302 -16.14 12.25 21.70
CA PHE A 302 -16.56 10.84 21.62
C PHE A 302 -15.77 9.97 22.58
N LEU A 303 -14.44 10.07 22.64
CA LEU A 303 -13.60 9.30 23.55
C LEU A 303 -13.85 9.67 25.02
N GLU A 304 -14.06 10.95 25.31
CA GLU A 304 -14.48 11.40 26.65
C GLU A 304 -15.84 10.79 27.06
N LYS A 305 -16.78 10.72 26.12
CA LYS A 305 -18.07 10.04 26.38
C LYS A 305 -17.87 8.55 26.65
N VAL A 306 -16.97 7.88 25.93
CA VAL A 306 -16.61 6.48 26.21
C VAL A 306 -16.07 6.38 27.63
N TRP A 307 -15.08 7.20 28.00
CA TRP A 307 -14.50 7.20 29.33
C TRP A 307 -15.55 7.39 30.44
N ASN A 308 -16.39 8.42 30.30
CA ASN A 308 -17.42 8.75 31.30
C ASN A 308 -18.44 7.61 31.49
N ILE A 309 -18.82 6.91 30.41
CA ILE A 309 -19.73 5.75 30.53
C ILE A 309 -19.14 4.67 31.46
N PHE A 310 -17.85 4.40 31.37
CA PHE A 310 -17.19 3.41 32.21
C PHE A 310 -16.95 3.89 33.64
N GLN A 311 -16.90 5.20 33.88
CA GLN A 311 -16.75 5.78 35.22
C GLN A 311 -18.09 5.94 35.93
N ASP A 312 -19.13 6.38 35.23
CA ASP A 312 -20.38 6.87 35.81
C ASP A 312 -21.51 5.81 35.85
N LYS A 313 -21.41 4.80 34.95
CA LYS A 313 -22.50 3.81 34.82
C LYS A 313 -22.23 2.53 35.61
N GLU A 314 -23.29 1.97 36.18
CA GLU A 314 -23.23 0.67 36.86
C GLU A 314 -23.07 -0.47 35.82
N LEU A 315 -21.95 -1.19 35.88
CA LEU A 315 -21.72 -2.37 35.06
C LEU A 315 -22.13 -3.63 35.84
N PHE A 316 -23.06 -4.39 35.28
CA PHE A 316 -23.55 -5.62 35.92
C PHE A 316 -23.09 -6.87 35.14
N GLU A 317 -22.84 -7.95 35.89
CA GLU A 317 -22.52 -9.25 35.34
C GLU A 317 -23.79 -10.07 35.11
N CYS A 318 -23.91 -10.68 33.92
CA CYS A 318 -24.97 -11.62 33.64
C CYS A 318 -24.62 -12.98 34.25
N GLY A 319 -25.37 -13.46 35.25
CA GLY A 319 -25.22 -14.82 35.79
C GLY A 319 -25.59 -15.89 34.73
N GLN A 320 -25.13 -17.14 34.96
CA GLN A 320 -25.45 -18.28 34.10
C GLN A 320 -26.96 -18.44 33.91
N GLY A 321 -27.46 -18.04 32.74
CA GLY A 321 -28.82 -18.34 32.26
C GLY A 321 -29.90 -17.26 32.45
N LYS A 322 -29.68 -16.17 33.16
CA LYS A 322 -30.65 -15.08 33.25
C LYS A 322 -29.98 -13.71 33.29
N CYS A 323 -29.81 -13.07 32.14
CA CYS A 323 -29.72 -11.63 32.06
C CYS A 323 -31.13 -11.04 32.11
N GLY A 324 -31.68 -10.89 33.33
CA GLY A 324 -33.11 -10.63 33.55
C GLY A 324 -33.59 -9.26 33.10
N ASP A 325 -32.76 -8.26 32.87
CA ASP A 325 -33.18 -6.87 32.61
C ASP A 325 -32.34 -6.16 31.55
N ILE A 326 -31.80 -6.90 30.56
CA ILE A 326 -31.18 -6.23 29.42
C ILE A 326 -32.29 -5.68 28.53
N PRO A 327 -32.32 -4.36 28.29
CA PRO A 327 -33.24 -3.78 27.29
C PRO A 327 -33.15 -4.51 25.96
N LYS A 328 -34.30 -4.86 25.38
CA LYS A 328 -34.36 -5.69 24.14
C LYS A 328 -33.60 -5.10 22.99
N GLU A 329 -33.37 -3.80 22.99
CA GLU A 329 -32.68 -3.03 21.96
C GLU A 329 -31.14 -3.21 22.02
N LEU A 330 -30.57 -3.48 23.19
CA LEU A 330 -29.10 -3.54 23.37
C LEU A 330 -28.43 -4.72 22.65
N PRO A 331 -28.94 -5.97 22.75
CA PRO A 331 -28.33 -7.09 22.04
C PRO A 331 -28.25 -6.92 20.50
N PRO A 332 -29.31 -6.46 19.80
CA PRO A 332 -29.24 -6.18 18.37
C PRO A 332 -28.18 -5.15 18.00
N ILE A 333 -28.08 -4.05 18.75
CA ILE A 333 -27.10 -3.00 18.49
C ILE A 333 -25.68 -3.51 18.71
N LEU A 334 -25.41 -4.26 19.77
CA LEU A 334 -24.11 -4.86 20.02
C LEU A 334 -23.69 -5.77 18.85
N HIS A 335 -24.54 -6.70 18.46
CA HIS A 335 -24.20 -7.66 17.40
C HIS A 335 -24.11 -7.02 16.01
N LYS A 336 -24.91 -6.00 15.70
CA LYS A 336 -24.76 -5.14 14.51
C LYS A 336 -23.41 -4.41 14.53
N THR A 337 -23.01 -3.89 15.70
CA THR A 337 -21.73 -3.18 15.83
C THR A 337 -20.55 -4.13 15.64
N ILE A 338 -20.58 -5.31 16.27
CA ILE A 338 -19.52 -6.32 16.10
C ILE A 338 -19.40 -6.69 14.61
N LYS A 339 -20.52 -7.00 13.95
CA LYS A 339 -20.55 -7.36 12.53
C LYS A 339 -19.98 -6.23 11.68
N LYS A 340 -20.55 -5.03 11.82
CA LYS A 340 -20.20 -3.88 10.98
C LYS A 340 -18.73 -3.48 11.15
N VAL A 341 -18.22 -3.38 12.37
CA VAL A 341 -16.83 -3.01 12.62
C VAL A 341 -15.87 -4.08 12.08
N THR A 342 -16.21 -5.37 12.20
CA THR A 342 -15.39 -6.46 11.66
C THR A 342 -15.30 -6.37 10.14
N GLU A 343 -16.43 -6.28 9.45
CA GLU A 343 -16.50 -6.20 8.00
C GLU A 343 -15.80 -4.94 7.47
N ASP A 344 -15.97 -3.80 8.15
CA ASP A 344 -15.36 -2.52 7.77
C ASP A 344 -13.84 -2.51 7.95
N ILE A 345 -13.30 -3.19 8.97
CA ILE A 345 -11.86 -3.36 9.13
C ILE A 345 -11.28 -4.19 7.97
N GLU A 346 -11.95 -5.28 7.60
CA GLU A 346 -11.52 -6.15 6.49
C GLU A 346 -11.56 -5.44 5.13
N SER A 347 -12.55 -4.55 4.93
CA SER A 347 -12.71 -3.77 3.68
C SER A 347 -11.99 -2.42 3.68
N PHE A 348 -11.41 -2.00 4.81
CA PHE A 348 -10.80 -0.66 4.99
C PHE A 348 -11.82 0.50 4.96
N ASP A 349 -13.06 0.23 5.35
CA ASP A 349 -14.10 1.25 5.51
C ASP A 349 -14.11 1.80 6.96
N PHE A 350 -12.94 2.18 7.46
CA PHE A 350 -12.73 2.58 8.85
C PHE A 350 -13.65 3.72 9.32
N ASN A 351 -13.98 4.65 8.42
CA ASN A 351 -14.87 5.77 8.74
C ASN A 351 -16.28 5.32 9.12
N THR A 352 -16.79 4.26 8.49
CA THR A 352 -18.10 3.68 8.86
C THR A 352 -18.01 2.82 10.10
N ALA A 353 -16.86 2.14 10.36
CA ALA A 353 -16.62 1.46 11.62
C ALA A 353 -16.66 2.42 12.82
N VAL A 354 -15.96 3.56 12.73
CA VAL A 354 -15.98 4.59 13.78
C VAL A 354 -17.37 5.16 13.97
N SER A 355 -18.09 5.44 12.87
CA SER A 355 -19.50 5.90 12.93
C SER A 355 -20.38 4.90 13.68
N GLN A 356 -20.23 3.61 13.41
CA GLN A 356 -21.00 2.56 14.08
C GLN A 356 -20.67 2.48 15.59
N MET A 357 -19.39 2.65 15.96
CA MET A 357 -18.99 2.72 17.36
C MET A 357 -19.60 3.94 18.08
N MET A 358 -19.70 5.08 17.40
CA MET A 358 -20.39 6.27 17.93
C MET A 358 -21.89 6.01 18.14
N ILE A 359 -22.55 5.32 17.20
CA ILE A 359 -23.96 4.92 17.34
C ILE A 359 -24.13 4.02 18.56
N PHE A 360 -23.26 3.02 18.72
CA PHE A 360 -23.27 2.12 19.87
C PHE A 360 -23.23 2.89 21.21
N ILE A 361 -22.25 3.77 21.36
CA ILE A 361 -22.08 4.57 22.58
C ILE A 361 -23.27 5.50 22.81
N ASN A 362 -23.84 6.09 21.75
CA ASN A 362 -25.01 6.95 21.89
C ASN A 362 -26.23 6.18 22.39
N GLU A 363 -26.45 4.96 21.94
CA GLU A 363 -27.54 4.12 22.42
C GLU A 363 -27.32 3.63 23.86
N PHE A 364 -26.13 3.08 24.15
CA PHE A 364 -25.80 2.56 25.45
C PHE A 364 -25.80 3.65 26.55
N SER A 365 -25.42 4.89 26.20
CA SER A 365 -25.44 6.01 27.17
C SER A 365 -26.83 6.37 27.72
N LYS A 366 -27.93 5.93 27.06
CA LYS A 366 -29.31 6.18 27.52
C LYS A 366 -29.69 5.38 28.77
N TYR A 367 -28.95 4.33 29.12
CA TYR A 367 -29.26 3.41 30.21
C TYR A 367 -28.34 3.66 31.40
N GLU A 368 -28.88 3.56 32.61
CA GLU A 368 -28.11 3.73 33.85
C GLU A 368 -27.26 2.51 34.20
N LYS A 369 -27.73 1.31 33.81
CA LYS A 369 -27.05 0.03 34.06
C LYS A 369 -26.75 -0.65 32.76
N LEU A 370 -25.51 -1.14 32.61
CA LEU A 370 -25.02 -1.71 31.35
C LEU A 370 -24.44 -3.11 31.57
N PRO A 371 -24.66 -4.05 30.63
CA PRO A 371 -24.05 -5.38 30.71
C PRO A 371 -22.53 -5.29 30.54
N LYS A 372 -21.75 -5.65 31.53
CA LYS A 372 -20.28 -5.62 31.52
C LYS A 372 -19.72 -6.33 30.29
N ALA A 373 -20.19 -7.53 29.97
CA ALA A 373 -19.73 -8.31 28.83
C ALA A 373 -19.99 -7.62 27.45
N ALA A 374 -21.01 -6.77 27.34
CA ALA A 374 -21.25 -5.99 26.12
C ALA A 374 -20.24 -4.84 26.00
N MET A 375 -19.95 -4.18 27.12
CA MET A 375 -18.99 -3.08 27.18
C MET A 375 -17.55 -3.57 26.96
N GLU A 376 -17.18 -4.73 27.49
CA GLU A 376 -15.88 -5.37 27.21
C GLU A 376 -15.70 -5.69 25.72
N ARG A 377 -16.73 -6.24 25.07
CA ARG A 377 -16.68 -6.48 23.60
C ARG A 377 -16.54 -5.19 22.81
N PHE A 378 -17.21 -4.13 23.23
CA PHE A 378 -17.05 -2.81 22.61
C PHE A 378 -15.62 -2.28 22.75
N LEU A 379 -14.98 -2.41 23.90
CA LEU A 379 -13.59 -2.00 24.10
C LEU A 379 -12.64 -2.77 23.18
N ILE A 380 -12.86 -4.07 23.00
CA ILE A 380 -12.06 -4.86 22.05
C ILE A 380 -12.20 -4.31 20.62
N LEU A 381 -13.42 -3.93 20.19
CA LEU A 381 -13.64 -3.30 18.88
C LEU A 381 -12.97 -1.92 18.76
N LEU A 382 -12.93 -1.16 19.84
CA LEU A 382 -12.32 0.17 19.90
C LEU A 382 -10.79 0.11 19.94
N SER A 383 -10.21 -0.92 20.52
CA SER A 383 -8.77 -0.99 20.83
C SER A 383 -7.84 -0.80 19.63
N PRO A 384 -8.12 -1.25 18.39
CA PRO A 384 -7.27 -0.96 17.24
C PRO A 384 -7.25 0.52 16.85
N PHE A 385 -8.33 1.25 17.12
CA PHE A 385 -8.48 2.67 16.81
C PHE A 385 -7.93 3.56 17.92
N ALA A 386 -8.26 3.26 19.17
CA ALA A 386 -7.90 4.02 20.35
C ALA A 386 -7.26 3.12 21.43
N PRO A 387 -5.99 2.69 21.20
CA PRO A 387 -5.34 1.67 22.04
C PRO A 387 -5.14 2.11 23.47
N HIS A 388 -4.82 3.37 23.75
CA HIS A 388 -4.46 3.82 25.09
C HIS A 388 -5.69 3.87 25.99
N ILE A 389 -6.76 4.53 25.58
CA ILE A 389 -7.99 4.61 26.38
C ILE A 389 -8.64 3.23 26.55
N ALA A 390 -8.58 2.38 25.52
CA ALA A 390 -9.15 1.04 25.60
C ALA A 390 -8.39 0.17 26.62
N GLU A 391 -7.06 0.17 26.61
CA GLU A 391 -6.24 -0.56 27.59
C GLU A 391 -6.40 0.00 28.99
N GLU A 392 -6.41 1.31 29.17
CA GLU A 392 -6.59 1.95 30.47
C GLU A 392 -7.92 1.58 31.12
N ILE A 393 -9.03 1.66 30.35
CA ILE A 393 -10.34 1.23 30.86
C ILE A 393 -10.32 -0.28 31.14
N TRP A 394 -9.71 -1.08 30.30
CA TRP A 394 -9.66 -2.53 30.44
C TRP A 394 -8.92 -2.98 31.70
N SER A 395 -7.76 -2.39 31.97
CA SER A 395 -6.91 -2.77 33.10
C SER A 395 -7.34 -2.08 34.40
N GLU A 396 -7.47 -0.75 34.39
CA GLU A 396 -7.63 0.04 35.59
C GLU A 396 -9.10 0.14 36.06
N VAL A 397 -10.04 0.25 35.10
CA VAL A 397 -11.47 0.38 35.49
C VAL A 397 -12.14 -0.99 35.61
N LEU A 398 -11.90 -1.90 34.67
CA LEU A 398 -12.52 -3.24 34.71
C LEU A 398 -11.71 -4.27 35.52
N GLY A 399 -10.45 -3.95 35.83
CA GLY A 399 -9.58 -4.80 36.66
C GLY A 399 -9.06 -6.05 35.98
N ASN A 400 -9.01 -6.06 34.62
CA ASN A 400 -8.48 -7.18 33.86
C ASN A 400 -6.95 -7.22 33.95
N LYS A 401 -6.39 -8.40 34.23
CA LYS A 401 -4.94 -8.59 34.46
C LYS A 401 -4.13 -8.79 33.17
N LYS A 402 -4.77 -9.20 32.10
CA LYS A 402 -4.14 -9.40 30.79
C LYS A 402 -4.50 -8.23 29.88
N SER A 403 -3.56 -7.80 29.04
CA SER A 403 -3.82 -6.74 28.08
C SER A 403 -5.00 -7.07 27.16
N ILE A 404 -5.78 -6.05 26.81
CA ILE A 404 -6.90 -6.13 25.87
C ILE A 404 -6.47 -6.69 24.51
N PHE A 405 -5.22 -6.44 24.10
CA PHE A 405 -4.66 -6.91 22.82
C PHE A 405 -4.41 -8.42 22.77
N LEU A 406 -4.52 -9.10 23.91
CA LEU A 406 -4.48 -10.57 24.00
C LEU A 406 -5.87 -11.19 24.02
N SER A 407 -6.92 -10.38 23.92
CA SER A 407 -8.30 -10.84 23.91
C SER A 407 -8.70 -11.36 22.53
N GLU A 408 -9.61 -12.35 22.52
CA GLU A 408 -10.19 -12.82 21.27
C GLU A 408 -11.13 -11.78 20.67
N TRP A 409 -11.08 -11.62 19.34
CA TRP A 409 -12.01 -10.75 18.63
C TRP A 409 -13.46 -11.22 18.79
N PRO A 410 -14.40 -10.33 19.15
CA PRO A 410 -15.75 -10.73 19.45
C PRO A 410 -16.51 -11.22 18.20
N LYS A 411 -17.30 -12.28 18.38
CA LYS A 411 -18.17 -12.84 17.34
C LYS A 411 -19.59 -12.32 17.47
N PHE A 412 -20.20 -11.99 16.36
CA PHE A 412 -21.60 -11.62 16.31
C PHE A 412 -22.51 -12.86 16.17
N ASP A 413 -23.74 -12.74 16.67
CA ASP A 413 -24.78 -13.72 16.55
C ASP A 413 -25.79 -13.23 15.47
N PRO A 414 -25.92 -13.93 14.31
CA PRO A 414 -26.82 -13.51 13.26
C PRO A 414 -28.30 -13.44 13.66
N GLU A 415 -28.73 -14.29 14.62
CA GLU A 415 -30.12 -14.30 15.08
C GLU A 415 -30.46 -13.04 15.88
N LYS A 416 -29.48 -12.43 16.54
CA LYS A 416 -29.64 -11.19 17.30
C LYS A 416 -29.58 -9.92 16.45
N ILE A 417 -29.20 -10.03 15.18
CA ILE A 417 -29.15 -8.89 14.24
C ILE A 417 -30.50 -8.70 13.52
N LYS A 418 -31.35 -9.71 13.52
CA LYS A 418 -32.66 -9.62 12.87
C LYS A 418 -33.45 -8.50 13.50
N ASP A 419 -33.70 -7.43 12.75
CA ASP A 419 -34.67 -6.41 13.16
C ASP A 419 -36.03 -7.07 13.24
N GLU A 420 -36.65 -7.03 14.41
CA GLU A 420 -38.04 -7.48 14.55
C GLU A 420 -38.94 -6.63 13.62
N ASN A 421 -38.61 -5.36 13.43
CA ASN A 421 -39.33 -4.46 12.56
C ASN A 421 -38.43 -3.72 11.55
N ILE A 422 -38.85 -3.66 10.30
CA ILE A 422 -38.19 -2.92 9.23
C ILE A 422 -39.14 -1.85 8.66
N GLU A 423 -38.62 -0.67 8.36
CA GLU A 423 -39.33 0.37 7.64
C GLU A 423 -39.29 0.07 6.14
N MET A 424 -40.42 -0.35 5.58
CA MET A 424 -40.54 -0.72 4.16
C MET A 424 -41.19 0.36 3.35
N PRO A 425 -40.52 0.98 2.35
CA PRO A 425 -41.12 1.97 1.48
C PRO A 425 -42.19 1.36 0.56
N VAL A 426 -43.33 2.05 0.46
CA VAL A 426 -44.44 1.71 -0.44
C VAL A 426 -44.47 2.70 -1.62
N GLN A 427 -44.33 2.17 -2.82
CA GLN A 427 -44.36 2.95 -4.04
C GLN A 427 -45.71 2.78 -4.74
N VAL A 428 -46.21 3.88 -5.32
CA VAL A 428 -47.36 3.86 -6.25
C VAL A 428 -46.86 4.43 -7.58
N ASN A 429 -46.93 3.64 -8.66
CA ASN A 429 -46.43 3.98 -9.99
C ASN A 429 -44.98 4.49 -9.96
N GLY A 430 -44.07 3.76 -9.22
CA GLY A 430 -42.67 4.04 -9.15
C GLY A 430 -42.22 5.20 -8.21
N LYS A 431 -43.19 5.90 -7.55
CA LYS A 431 -42.88 6.95 -6.58
C LYS A 431 -43.22 6.52 -5.17
N VAL A 432 -42.27 6.67 -4.22
CA VAL A 432 -42.50 6.38 -2.79
C VAL A 432 -43.63 7.31 -2.27
N ARG A 433 -44.64 6.69 -1.68
CA ARG A 433 -45.82 7.41 -1.16
C ARG A 433 -46.05 7.22 0.32
N ASP A 434 -45.53 6.12 0.87
CA ASP A 434 -45.57 5.86 2.30
C ASP A 434 -44.40 4.94 2.71
N LYS A 435 -44.23 4.80 4.02
CA LYS A 435 -43.32 3.87 4.65
C LYS A 435 -44.08 3.14 5.75
N ILE A 436 -44.12 1.83 5.70
CA ILE A 436 -44.78 0.99 6.69
C ILE A 436 -43.77 0.27 7.55
N ASN A 437 -44.05 0.21 8.87
CA ASN A 437 -43.24 -0.61 9.78
C ASN A 437 -43.83 -2.01 9.85
N VAL A 438 -43.03 -2.99 9.46
CA VAL A 438 -43.46 -4.38 9.38
C VAL A 438 -42.32 -5.27 9.97
N THR A 439 -42.70 -6.47 10.43
CA THR A 439 -41.65 -7.44 10.89
C THR A 439 -40.77 -7.88 9.74
N SER A 440 -39.50 -8.15 10.01
CA SER A 440 -38.52 -8.52 8.97
C SER A 440 -38.85 -9.85 8.29
N ASP A 441 -39.62 -10.69 8.93
CA ASP A 441 -40.10 -12.00 8.46
C ASP A 441 -41.48 -11.98 7.86
N ILE A 442 -42.11 -10.79 7.75
CA ILE A 442 -43.50 -10.60 7.23
C ILE A 442 -43.71 -11.38 5.92
N SER A 443 -44.84 -12.01 5.82
CA SER A 443 -45.25 -12.70 4.59
C SER A 443 -45.60 -11.69 3.47
N GLU A 444 -45.49 -12.12 2.23
CA GLU A 444 -45.84 -11.28 1.07
C GLU A 444 -47.32 -10.82 1.13
N GLU A 445 -48.22 -11.71 1.52
CA GLU A 445 -49.63 -11.45 1.62
C GLU A 445 -49.95 -10.38 2.67
N GLU A 446 -49.33 -10.51 3.84
CA GLU A 446 -49.55 -9.62 4.95
C GLU A 446 -48.93 -8.22 4.70
N ALA A 447 -47.74 -8.18 4.10
CA ALA A 447 -47.09 -6.92 3.69
C ALA A 447 -47.88 -6.17 2.63
N LYS A 448 -48.42 -6.87 1.64
CA LYS A 448 -49.30 -6.30 0.62
C LYS A 448 -50.60 -5.75 1.25
N LYS A 449 -51.21 -6.48 2.17
CA LYS A 449 -52.40 -6.05 2.90
C LYS A 449 -52.17 -4.75 3.66
N ILE A 450 -51.12 -4.69 4.50
CA ILE A 450 -50.78 -3.48 5.26
C ILE A 450 -50.50 -2.29 4.34
N ALA A 451 -49.76 -2.51 3.23
CA ALA A 451 -49.47 -1.45 2.26
C ALA A 451 -50.72 -0.89 1.61
N LEU A 452 -51.71 -1.73 1.25
CA LEU A 452 -52.96 -1.33 0.65
C LEU A 452 -53.92 -0.69 1.67
N GLU A 453 -53.79 -1.02 2.94
CA GLU A 453 -54.59 -0.42 4.03
C GLU A 453 -54.08 0.97 4.45
N SER A 454 -52.84 1.35 4.11
CA SER A 454 -52.28 2.68 4.41
C SER A 454 -53.15 3.80 3.82
N GLU A 455 -53.57 4.76 4.64
CA GLU A 455 -54.36 5.91 4.21
C GLU A 455 -53.62 6.79 3.21
N LYS A 456 -52.30 6.93 3.33
CA LYS A 456 -51.51 7.68 2.36
C LYS A 456 -51.45 6.98 1.02
N VAL A 457 -51.33 5.66 0.99
CA VAL A 457 -51.32 4.87 -0.24
C VAL A 457 -52.71 4.94 -0.92
N LYS A 458 -53.79 4.76 -0.14
CA LYS A 458 -55.19 4.86 -0.63
C LYS A 458 -55.46 6.19 -1.32
N LYS A 459 -54.96 7.30 -0.76
CA LYS A 459 -55.13 8.63 -1.37
C LYS A 459 -54.51 8.73 -2.77
N TYR A 460 -53.39 8.04 -3.01
CA TYR A 460 -52.73 8.02 -4.33
C TYR A 460 -53.28 6.96 -5.28
N MET A 461 -54.03 6.00 -4.76
CA MET A 461 -54.72 5.01 -5.59
C MET A 461 -56.04 5.57 -6.20
N GLU A 462 -56.56 6.73 -5.73
CA GLU A 462 -57.77 7.37 -6.27
C GLU A 462 -58.95 6.41 -6.44
N SER A 463 -59.13 5.48 -5.50
CA SER A 463 -60.17 4.42 -5.53
C SER A 463 -60.01 3.41 -6.70
N LYS A 464 -58.87 3.39 -7.39
CA LYS A 464 -58.58 2.39 -8.43
C LYS A 464 -58.05 1.10 -7.80
N GLU A 465 -58.45 -0.03 -8.34
CA GLU A 465 -57.86 -1.30 -7.95
C GLU A 465 -56.42 -1.46 -8.51
N PRO A 466 -55.48 -2.05 -7.74
CA PRO A 466 -54.12 -2.27 -8.22
C PRO A 466 -54.13 -3.32 -9.33
N LYS A 467 -53.53 -2.97 -10.49
CA LYS A 467 -53.23 -3.95 -11.56
C LYS A 467 -52.20 -4.99 -11.14
N LYS A 468 -51.22 -4.54 -10.36
CA LYS A 468 -50.15 -5.41 -9.87
C LYS A 468 -49.55 -4.85 -8.57
N VAL A 469 -49.31 -5.75 -7.61
CA VAL A 469 -48.58 -5.42 -6.38
C VAL A 469 -47.36 -6.31 -6.32
N ILE A 470 -46.16 -5.70 -6.35
CA ILE A 470 -44.86 -6.38 -6.32
C ILE A 470 -44.28 -6.21 -4.93
N PHE A 471 -43.96 -7.32 -4.29
CA PHE A 471 -43.29 -7.35 -2.99
C PHE A 471 -41.83 -7.77 -3.20
N VAL A 472 -40.91 -6.96 -2.70
CA VAL A 472 -39.48 -7.30 -2.65
C VAL A 472 -39.10 -7.39 -1.17
N LYS A 473 -38.94 -8.60 -0.68
CA LYS A 473 -38.71 -8.89 0.75
C LYS A 473 -37.59 -8.04 1.32
N GLY A 474 -37.88 -7.32 2.42
CA GLY A 474 -36.93 -6.47 3.10
C GLY A 474 -36.54 -5.19 2.36
N ARG A 475 -37.12 -4.88 1.18
CA ARG A 475 -36.74 -3.71 0.37
C ARG A 475 -37.85 -2.74 0.07
N LEU A 476 -38.89 -3.18 -0.57
CA LEU A 476 -40.01 -2.28 -0.96
C LEU A 476 -41.27 -3.05 -1.37
N ILE A 477 -42.40 -2.33 -1.37
CA ILE A 477 -43.64 -2.74 -2.01
C ILE A 477 -43.93 -1.75 -3.14
N SER A 478 -44.19 -2.24 -4.36
CA SER A 478 -44.52 -1.39 -5.50
C SER A 478 -45.89 -1.74 -6.04
N ILE A 479 -46.78 -0.75 -6.04
CA ILE A 479 -48.16 -0.84 -6.49
C ILE A 479 -48.26 -0.15 -7.83
N VAL A 480 -48.83 -0.85 -8.83
CA VAL A 480 -49.11 -0.33 -10.16
C VAL A 480 -50.62 -0.26 -10.32
N ILE A 481 -51.14 0.93 -10.63
CA ILE A 481 -52.58 1.22 -10.83
C ILE A 481 -52.88 1.62 -12.26
#